data_2d8d89cef9ca186f7bb0a76518c6d480
#
_entry.id   2d8d89cef9ca186f7bb0a76518c6d480
#
_cell.length_a   1.000
_cell.length_b   1.000
_cell.length_c   1.000
_cell.angle_alpha   90.00
_cell.angle_beta   90.00
_cell.angle_gamma   90.00
#
_symmetry.space_group_name_H-M   'P 1'
#
loop_
_entity.id
_entity.type
_entity.pdbx_description
1 polymer ?
#
loop_
_entity_poly.entity_id
_entity_poly.type
_entity_poly.pdbx_seq_one_letter_code
_entity_poly.pdbx_strand_id
1 'polypeptide(L)'
;MKYLFLAFALCMPMAMSAQQTLNISVKNPSSTDRTDQPVVLSLQDYGEVRSALVTCGGQEIPCQLDDINLDEQFDELCFLSNLKGKEQKTYTVTLFKEGEPRTYPARVYAEMLMRNDKVKEKNKHNNFVSSLTVRGDCANSYNLLHHHGVDFESELNGIRIYFDKRQTLDLYGKFQKRLELEATQFYTSADQKKAGYGDDVLWVGNTFGLGAFRGWDGKEPTMIDPVKNRTQRVVSYGPLRTIVEIIDQGWQYPSAISHQPSAVNMTIRYTQYAGHRDTDVDVFFNRDMKGAEFSTGIINVKGSEEFSDKKGLRACWGTDYPSTDTVKWSRETVGLGILIPQQHIVSEEPVNKDNYAYVVKTDNRHLAYKVVYCSANETFGFHSAKEWFQWLKTWRKEVEATVKVKVNSEK
;
A
#
# COMPACT_ATOMS: atom_id res chain seq x y z
N MET A 1 60.92 38.22 -27.84
CA MET A 1 60.68 37.08 -26.99
C MET A 1 59.20 36.77 -27.08
N LYS A 2 58.84 35.74 -27.86
CA LYS A 2 57.45 35.25 -28.01
C LYS A 2 57.26 34.03 -27.05
N TYR A 3 56.37 34.15 -26.09
CA TYR A 3 56.00 33.02 -25.21
C TYR A 3 54.91 32.19 -25.87
N LEU A 4 55.25 30.95 -26.18
CA LEU A 4 54.32 29.91 -26.69
C LEU A 4 53.67 29.26 -25.49
N PHE A 5 52.38 29.48 -25.25
CA PHE A 5 51.60 28.74 -24.26
C PHE A 5 51.14 27.42 -24.86
N LEU A 6 51.71 26.32 -24.40
CA LEU A 6 51.26 24.97 -24.72
C LEU A 6 50.10 24.63 -23.79
N ALA A 7 48.86 24.57 -24.29
CA ALA A 7 47.72 24.09 -23.57
C ALA A 7 47.74 22.55 -23.55
N PHE A 8 48.05 21.97 -22.43
CA PHE A 8 47.86 20.53 -22.17
C PHE A 8 46.36 20.27 -21.94
N ALA A 9 45.70 19.72 -22.95
CA ALA A 9 44.36 19.14 -22.77
C ALA A 9 44.48 17.84 -21.96
N LEU A 10 44.10 17.87 -20.68
CA LEU A 10 43.98 16.71 -19.86
C LEU A 10 42.73 15.91 -20.34
N CYS A 11 42.91 14.93 -21.18
CA CYS A 11 41.89 13.86 -21.39
C CYS A 11 41.80 13.05 -20.12
N MET A 12 40.85 13.38 -19.22
CA MET A 12 40.43 12.46 -18.19
C MET A 12 39.77 11.27 -18.89
N PRO A 13 40.19 10.01 -18.64
CA PRO A 13 39.43 8.87 -19.06
C PRO A 13 38.09 8.94 -18.31
N MET A 14 36.98 9.10 -19.02
CA MET A 14 35.69 8.80 -18.47
C MET A 14 35.72 7.32 -18.09
N ALA A 15 35.80 7.01 -16.80
CA ALA A 15 35.58 5.68 -16.30
C ALA A 15 34.17 5.28 -16.80
N MET A 16 34.11 4.32 -17.72
CA MET A 16 32.82 3.73 -18.12
C MET A 16 32.28 3.05 -16.89
N SER A 17 31.31 3.69 -16.23
CA SER A 17 30.51 3.06 -15.15
C SER A 17 29.99 1.74 -15.68
N ALA A 18 30.19 0.65 -14.93
CA ALA A 18 29.72 -0.67 -15.34
C ALA A 18 28.20 -0.64 -15.44
N GLN A 19 27.69 -0.72 -16.65
CA GLN A 19 26.29 -0.57 -17.02
C GLN A 19 25.75 -1.92 -17.49
N GLN A 20 24.55 -2.27 -17.05
CA GLN A 20 23.85 -3.44 -17.55
C GLN A 20 22.52 -3.02 -18.19
N THR A 21 22.25 -3.52 -19.39
CA THR A 21 21.02 -3.20 -20.13
C THR A 21 20.13 -4.45 -20.25
N LEU A 22 18.86 -4.28 -19.94
CA LEU A 22 17.82 -5.31 -20.00
C LEU A 22 16.70 -4.86 -20.94
N ASN A 23 16.18 -5.79 -21.73
CA ASN A 23 14.98 -5.57 -22.52
C ASN A 23 13.79 -6.24 -21.84
N ILE A 24 12.84 -5.46 -21.35
CA ILE A 24 11.68 -5.93 -20.61
C ILE A 24 10.45 -5.90 -21.52
N SER A 25 9.92 -7.09 -21.82
CA SER A 25 8.66 -7.21 -22.56
C SER A 25 7.49 -7.28 -21.58
N VAL A 26 6.55 -6.35 -21.70
CA VAL A 26 5.34 -6.24 -20.87
C VAL A 26 4.12 -6.43 -21.75
N LYS A 27 3.31 -7.49 -21.49
CA LYS A 27 2.14 -7.84 -22.30
C LYS A 27 0.87 -7.81 -21.49
N ASN A 28 -0.12 -7.07 -21.96
CA ASN A 28 -1.48 -7.09 -21.42
C ASN A 28 -2.24 -8.30 -21.99
N PRO A 29 -2.61 -9.31 -21.19
CA PRO A 29 -3.39 -10.44 -21.68
C PRO A 29 -4.89 -10.14 -21.83
N SER A 30 -5.38 -9.04 -21.20
CA SER A 30 -6.78 -8.61 -21.27
C SER A 30 -7.10 -7.92 -22.60
N SER A 31 -8.38 -7.85 -22.95
CA SER A 31 -8.88 -7.01 -24.05
C SER A 31 -9.14 -5.56 -23.65
N THR A 32 -9.11 -5.26 -22.35
CA THR A 32 -9.28 -3.90 -21.80
C THR A 32 -7.94 -3.18 -21.69
N ASP A 33 -7.94 -1.87 -21.87
CA ASP A 33 -6.77 -1.02 -21.66
C ASP A 33 -6.38 -1.03 -20.18
N ARG A 34 -5.09 -0.86 -19.90
CA ARG A 34 -4.54 -0.72 -18.55
C ARG A 34 -3.76 0.58 -18.45
N THR A 35 -4.08 1.37 -17.46
CA THR A 35 -3.38 2.61 -17.14
C THR A 35 -2.58 2.41 -15.85
N ASP A 36 -1.38 2.98 -15.83
CA ASP A 36 -0.47 2.94 -14.67
C ASP A 36 -0.21 1.52 -14.12
N GLN A 37 -0.19 0.51 -15.02
CA GLN A 37 0.05 -0.88 -14.63
C GLN A 37 1.45 -1.03 -14.02
N PRO A 38 1.57 -1.45 -12.74
CA PRO A 38 2.86 -1.65 -12.13
C PRO A 38 3.67 -2.77 -12.79
N VAL A 39 4.95 -2.50 -12.98
CA VAL A 39 5.98 -3.45 -13.38
C VAL A 39 7.10 -3.38 -12.36
N VAL A 40 7.29 -4.46 -11.62
CA VAL A 40 8.31 -4.57 -10.58
C VAL A 40 9.32 -5.62 -10.98
N LEU A 41 10.59 -5.27 -10.94
CA LEU A 41 11.72 -6.14 -11.27
C LEU A 41 12.57 -6.33 -10.01
N SER A 42 12.83 -7.58 -9.63
CA SER A 42 13.84 -7.87 -8.62
C SER A 42 15.24 -7.55 -9.16
N LEU A 43 16.06 -6.92 -8.34
CA LEU A 43 17.44 -6.57 -8.67
C LEU A 43 18.45 -7.58 -8.14
N GLN A 44 18.02 -8.61 -7.45
CA GLN A 44 18.86 -9.60 -6.75
C GLN A 44 19.94 -10.23 -7.64
N ASP A 45 19.64 -10.45 -8.93
CA ASP A 45 20.57 -11.12 -9.87
C ASP A 45 21.50 -10.14 -10.59
N TYR A 46 21.43 -8.83 -10.31
CA TYR A 46 22.18 -7.79 -11.07
C TYR A 46 23.31 -7.15 -10.28
N GLY A 47 23.57 -7.64 -9.05
CA GLY A 47 24.59 -7.10 -8.15
C GLY A 47 24.22 -5.72 -7.63
N GLU A 48 25.21 -4.91 -7.26
CA GLU A 48 24.95 -3.57 -6.74
C GLU A 48 24.41 -2.65 -7.84
N VAL A 49 23.23 -2.08 -7.59
CA VAL A 49 22.57 -1.07 -8.44
C VAL A 49 22.45 0.23 -7.65
N ARG A 50 22.98 1.34 -8.20
CA ARG A 50 22.88 2.67 -7.56
C ARG A 50 21.89 3.58 -8.24
N SER A 51 21.71 3.45 -9.54
CA SER A 51 20.72 4.22 -10.29
C SER A 51 20.20 3.43 -11.49
N ALA A 52 19.08 3.88 -12.05
CA ALA A 52 18.46 3.21 -13.19
C ALA A 52 17.84 4.22 -14.16
N LEU A 53 17.73 3.82 -15.43
CA LEU A 53 16.99 4.52 -16.46
C LEU A 53 16.07 3.54 -17.17
N VAL A 54 14.79 3.88 -17.27
CA VAL A 54 13.81 3.12 -18.05
C VAL A 54 13.39 3.93 -19.24
N THR A 55 13.41 3.32 -20.44
CA THR A 55 12.95 3.97 -21.68
C THR A 55 11.98 3.08 -22.44
N CYS A 56 11.07 3.69 -23.19
CA CYS A 56 10.17 3.03 -24.12
C CYS A 56 10.07 3.84 -25.41
N GLY A 57 10.47 3.25 -26.55
CA GLY A 57 10.51 3.98 -27.81
C GLY A 57 11.43 5.22 -27.81
N GLY A 58 12.50 5.19 -27.02
CA GLY A 58 13.44 6.29 -26.86
C GLY A 58 12.99 7.40 -25.88
N GLN A 59 11.80 7.29 -25.31
CA GLN A 59 11.29 8.21 -24.29
C GLN A 59 11.58 7.66 -22.88
N GLU A 60 12.03 8.51 -21.98
CA GLU A 60 12.24 8.18 -20.59
C GLU A 60 10.89 7.92 -19.88
N ILE A 61 10.86 6.87 -19.09
CA ILE A 61 9.72 6.48 -18.26
C ILE A 61 10.13 6.63 -16.79
N PRO A 62 9.35 7.34 -15.96
CA PRO A 62 9.61 7.43 -14.53
C PRO A 62 9.76 6.04 -13.90
N CYS A 63 10.80 5.88 -13.09
CA CYS A 63 11.07 4.65 -12.36
C CYS A 63 11.48 4.96 -10.91
N GLN A 64 11.39 3.95 -10.07
CA GLN A 64 11.68 4.03 -8.65
C GLN A 64 12.50 2.82 -8.25
N LEU A 65 13.55 3.05 -7.46
CA LEU A 65 14.35 2.01 -6.82
C LEU A 65 13.96 1.94 -5.36
N ASP A 66 13.73 0.74 -4.85
CA ASP A 66 13.35 0.52 -3.46
C ASP A 66 14.32 -0.44 -2.77
N ASP A 67 14.78 -0.05 -1.58
CA ASP A 67 15.48 -0.87 -0.61
C ASP A 67 14.43 -1.44 0.35
N ILE A 68 14.04 -2.69 0.12
CA ILE A 68 12.92 -3.32 0.82
C ILE A 68 13.31 -3.79 2.22
N ASN A 69 14.57 -4.18 2.38
CA ASN A 69 15.08 -4.73 3.63
C ASN A 69 15.80 -3.69 4.50
N LEU A 70 16.06 -2.48 3.96
CA LEU A 70 16.75 -1.35 4.58
C LEU A 70 18.22 -1.66 4.91
N ASP A 71 18.93 -2.28 3.96
CA ASP A 71 20.38 -2.57 4.03
C ASP A 71 21.23 -1.64 3.16
N GLU A 72 20.62 -0.54 2.65
CA GLU A 72 21.26 0.46 1.78
C GLU A 72 21.58 -0.05 0.36
N GLN A 73 20.99 -1.19 -0.03
CA GLN A 73 21.02 -1.70 -1.40
C GLN A 73 19.61 -1.77 -1.96
N PHE A 74 19.46 -1.43 -3.23
CA PHE A 74 18.15 -1.50 -3.87
C PHE A 74 17.81 -2.94 -4.26
N ASP A 75 16.66 -3.44 -3.78
CA ASP A 75 16.12 -4.77 -4.04
C ASP A 75 15.25 -4.82 -5.28
N GLU A 76 14.54 -3.72 -5.58
CA GLU A 76 13.51 -3.68 -6.62
C GLU A 76 13.56 -2.38 -7.44
N LEU A 77 13.26 -2.53 -8.74
CA LEU A 77 12.95 -1.44 -9.65
C LEU A 77 11.48 -1.48 -10.01
N CYS A 78 10.76 -0.38 -9.80
CA CYS A 78 9.36 -0.21 -10.18
C CYS A 78 9.20 0.86 -11.27
N PHE A 79 8.37 0.60 -12.28
CA PHE A 79 7.86 1.61 -13.22
C PHE A 79 6.41 1.30 -13.58
N LEU A 80 5.72 2.29 -14.16
CA LEU A 80 4.31 2.15 -14.54
C LEU A 80 4.18 2.09 -16.07
N SER A 81 3.35 1.17 -16.55
CA SER A 81 3.13 0.91 -17.97
C SER A 81 1.68 1.17 -18.38
N ASN A 82 1.47 1.95 -19.42
CA ASN A 82 0.16 2.09 -20.07
C ASN A 82 0.09 1.14 -21.26
N LEU A 83 -0.89 0.24 -21.26
CA LEU A 83 -1.06 -0.81 -22.27
C LEU A 83 -2.47 -0.83 -22.82
N LYS A 84 -2.61 -0.85 -24.15
CA LYS A 84 -3.88 -1.15 -24.79
C LYS A 84 -4.27 -2.62 -24.58
N GLY A 85 -5.54 -2.94 -24.85
CA GLY A 85 -5.98 -4.32 -24.83
C GLY A 85 -5.13 -5.20 -25.77
N LYS A 86 -4.61 -6.33 -25.26
CA LYS A 86 -3.72 -7.26 -25.96
C LYS A 86 -2.36 -6.70 -26.38
N GLU A 87 -2.04 -5.45 -26.05
CA GLU A 87 -0.77 -4.82 -26.40
C GLU A 87 0.41 -5.47 -25.67
N GLN A 88 1.54 -5.48 -26.36
CA GLN A 88 2.86 -5.78 -25.80
C GLN A 88 3.79 -4.62 -26.08
N LYS A 89 4.45 -4.11 -25.03
CA LYS A 89 5.49 -3.08 -25.14
C LYS A 89 6.84 -3.63 -24.69
N THR A 90 7.89 -3.08 -25.25
CA THR A 90 9.27 -3.38 -24.83
C THR A 90 9.85 -2.12 -24.19
N TYR A 91 10.39 -2.29 -22.99
CA TYR A 91 11.11 -1.28 -22.24
C TYR A 91 12.58 -1.64 -22.19
N THR A 92 13.44 -0.66 -22.35
CA THR A 92 14.87 -0.81 -22.10
C THR A 92 15.17 -0.27 -20.72
N VAL A 93 15.70 -1.13 -19.85
CA VAL A 93 16.12 -0.79 -18.49
C VAL A 93 17.64 -0.80 -18.45
N THR A 94 18.25 0.32 -18.12
CA THR A 94 19.68 0.45 -17.91
C THR A 94 19.95 0.60 -16.43
N LEU A 95 20.73 -0.32 -15.87
CA LEU A 95 21.14 -0.34 -14.47
C LEU A 95 22.58 0.17 -14.36
N PHE A 96 22.84 1.07 -13.43
CA PHE A 96 24.14 1.67 -13.20
C PHE A 96 24.66 1.32 -11.80
N LYS A 97 25.96 1.08 -11.68
CA LYS A 97 26.66 0.86 -10.41
C LYS A 97 27.07 2.14 -9.69
N GLU A 98 26.83 3.28 -10.33
CA GLU A 98 27.21 4.60 -9.85
C GLU A 98 26.06 5.60 -10.08
N GLY A 99 26.17 6.80 -9.49
CA GLY A 99 25.19 7.85 -9.59
C GLY A 99 24.08 7.74 -8.56
N GLU A 100 23.20 8.73 -8.57
CA GLU A 100 22.02 8.81 -7.71
C GLU A 100 20.76 8.43 -8.47
N PRO A 101 19.73 7.88 -7.80
CA PRO A 101 18.44 7.66 -8.41
C PRO A 101 17.87 8.95 -9.02
N ARG A 102 17.22 8.82 -10.18
CA ARG A 102 16.54 9.94 -10.82
C ARG A 102 15.34 10.38 -10.00
N THR A 103 15.09 11.67 -9.96
CA THR A 103 13.95 12.27 -9.25
C THR A 103 12.81 12.54 -10.23
N TYR A 104 11.61 12.14 -9.87
CA TYR A 104 10.37 12.36 -10.62
C TYR A 104 9.31 13.00 -9.73
N PRO A 105 8.32 13.71 -10.31
CA PRO A 105 7.18 14.20 -9.53
C PRO A 105 6.48 13.07 -8.80
N ALA A 106 6.21 13.27 -7.51
CA ALA A 106 5.53 12.28 -6.69
C ALA A 106 4.05 12.15 -7.09
N ARG A 107 3.60 10.92 -7.21
CA ARG A 107 2.21 10.53 -7.48
C ARG A 107 1.61 9.71 -6.33
N VAL A 108 2.43 9.44 -5.32
CA VAL A 108 2.08 8.81 -4.06
C VAL A 108 2.79 9.56 -2.94
N TYR A 109 2.31 9.41 -1.72
CA TYR A 109 2.93 10.00 -0.54
C TYR A 109 2.73 9.09 0.67
N ALA A 110 3.67 9.10 1.60
CA ALA A 110 3.54 8.43 2.90
C ALA A 110 4.24 9.26 3.98
N GLU A 111 3.67 9.24 5.17
CA GLU A 111 4.30 9.87 6.34
C GLU A 111 4.00 9.10 7.63
N MET A 112 4.86 9.31 8.61
CA MET A 112 4.65 8.93 9.97
C MET A 112 5.24 10.02 10.87
N LEU A 113 4.40 10.66 11.69
CA LEU A 113 4.76 11.82 12.47
C LEU A 113 4.66 11.51 13.98
N MET A 114 5.71 11.79 14.73
CA MET A 114 5.62 11.78 16.19
C MET A 114 4.67 12.88 16.66
N ARG A 115 3.78 12.52 17.57
CA ARG A 115 2.95 13.52 18.24
C ARG A 115 3.83 14.42 19.11
N ASN A 116 3.79 15.72 18.83
CA ASN A 116 4.56 16.70 19.58
C ASN A 116 3.70 17.93 19.84
N ASP A 117 3.10 17.99 21.03
CA ASP A 117 2.20 19.07 21.44
C ASP A 117 2.91 20.45 21.56
N LYS A 118 4.25 20.47 21.53
CA LYS A 118 5.06 21.70 21.53
C LYS A 118 5.24 22.28 20.14
N VAL A 119 5.01 21.51 19.08
CA VAL A 119 5.05 21.97 17.70
C VAL A 119 3.65 22.39 17.29
N LYS A 120 3.43 23.71 17.19
CA LYS A 120 2.11 24.27 16.86
C LYS A 120 1.80 24.28 15.38
N GLU A 121 2.84 24.22 14.55
CA GLU A 121 2.71 24.30 13.09
C GLU A 121 2.58 22.90 12.51
N LYS A 122 1.56 22.70 11.71
CA LYS A 122 1.43 21.50 10.87
C LYS A 122 2.56 21.46 9.84
N ASN A 123 2.80 20.28 9.29
CA ASN A 123 3.74 20.04 8.19
C ASN A 123 5.18 20.47 8.50
N LYS A 124 5.60 20.34 9.76
CA LYS A 124 7.00 20.48 10.14
C LYS A 124 7.70 19.13 10.06
N HIS A 125 8.61 19.00 9.12
CA HIS A 125 9.35 17.78 8.86
C HIS A 125 10.26 17.33 10.02
N ASN A 126 10.45 18.14 11.04
CA ASN A 126 11.21 17.78 12.23
C ASN A 126 10.55 16.75 13.16
N ASN A 127 9.30 16.38 12.89
CA ASN A 127 8.56 15.33 13.61
C ASN A 127 8.50 14.02 12.85
N PHE A 128 8.99 13.95 11.62
CA PHE A 128 8.98 12.74 10.82
C PHE A 128 9.82 11.65 11.46
N VAL A 129 9.29 10.44 11.43
CA VAL A 129 10.00 9.21 11.79
C VAL A 129 9.78 8.17 10.68
N SER A 130 10.82 7.46 10.32
CA SER A 130 10.74 6.38 9.33
C SER A 130 10.30 5.05 9.96
N SER A 131 10.53 4.88 11.27
CA SER A 131 10.19 3.67 12.00
C SER A 131 9.95 3.99 13.48
N LEU A 132 8.94 3.35 14.08
CA LEU A 132 8.66 3.42 15.50
C LEU A 132 8.35 2.02 16.03
N THR A 133 9.12 1.59 17.04
CA THR A 133 8.92 0.31 17.74
C THR A 133 8.50 0.58 19.18
N VAL A 134 7.45 -0.11 19.62
CA VAL A 134 7.01 -0.11 21.02
C VAL A 134 6.93 -1.53 21.56
N ARG A 135 6.99 -1.67 22.89
CA ARG A 135 6.66 -2.94 23.55
C ARG A 135 5.18 -3.24 23.38
N GLY A 136 4.83 -4.53 23.32
CA GLY A 136 3.44 -4.97 23.17
C GLY A 136 2.51 -4.53 24.30
N ASP A 137 3.07 -4.29 25.50
CA ASP A 137 2.34 -3.77 26.67
C ASP A 137 2.25 -2.22 26.73
N CYS A 138 2.72 -1.52 25.71
CA CYS A 138 2.60 -0.07 25.61
C CYS A 138 1.12 0.33 25.48
N ALA A 139 0.59 0.97 26.53
CA ALA A 139 -0.79 1.44 26.55
C ALA A 139 -0.98 2.60 25.55
N ASN A 140 -2.04 2.52 24.76
CA ASN A 140 -2.43 3.59 23.82
C ASN A 140 -1.30 4.03 22.86
N SER A 141 -0.54 3.06 22.33
CA SER A 141 0.59 3.34 21.43
C SER A 141 0.21 4.20 20.22
N TYR A 142 -1.03 4.13 19.74
CA TYR A 142 -1.54 4.98 18.67
C TYR A 142 -1.51 6.49 19.00
N ASN A 143 -1.47 6.87 20.27
CA ASN A 143 -1.35 8.28 20.69
C ASN A 143 0.09 8.82 20.61
N LEU A 144 1.08 7.98 20.34
CA LEU A 144 2.45 8.41 20.12
C LEU A 144 2.64 9.09 18.77
N LEU A 145 1.78 8.77 17.80
CA LEU A 145 1.79 9.32 16.45
C LEU A 145 0.68 10.37 16.27
N HIS A 146 0.94 11.36 15.42
CA HIS A 146 0.09 12.53 15.24
C HIS A 146 -1.33 12.15 14.80
N HIS A 147 -1.46 11.31 13.77
CA HIS A 147 -2.73 10.80 13.25
C HIS A 147 -2.94 9.30 13.55
N HIS A 148 -2.41 8.86 14.69
CA HIS A 148 -2.61 7.53 15.27
C HIS A 148 -1.88 6.38 14.57
N GLY A 149 -1.07 6.66 13.57
CA GLY A 149 -0.30 5.65 12.86
C GLY A 149 0.35 6.21 11.59
N VAL A 150 0.90 5.33 10.77
CA VAL A 150 1.37 5.65 9.43
C VAL A 150 0.17 5.98 8.54
N ASP A 151 0.31 6.99 7.69
CA ASP A 151 -0.59 7.24 6.60
C ASP A 151 0.13 7.26 5.25
N PHE A 152 -0.61 6.93 4.19
CA PHE A 152 -0.11 6.88 2.83
C PHE A 152 -1.25 7.06 1.83
N GLU A 153 -0.92 7.55 0.63
CA GLU A 153 -1.89 7.88 -0.38
C GLU A 153 -1.37 7.69 -1.81
N SER A 154 -2.32 7.46 -2.74
CA SER A 154 -2.16 7.78 -4.16
C SER A 154 -2.94 9.05 -4.49
N GLU A 155 -2.94 9.48 -5.75
CA GLU A 155 -3.80 10.61 -6.16
C GLU A 155 -5.30 10.34 -5.94
N LEU A 156 -5.69 9.06 -5.81
CA LEU A 156 -7.10 8.65 -5.78
C LEU A 156 -7.65 8.48 -4.37
N ASN A 157 -6.82 8.08 -3.41
CA ASN A 157 -7.26 7.74 -2.05
C ASN A 157 -6.14 7.88 -1.03
N GLY A 158 -6.49 7.92 0.27
CA GLY A 158 -5.53 7.94 1.37
C GLY A 158 -5.99 7.00 2.51
N ILE A 159 -5.02 6.34 3.13
CA ILE A 159 -5.24 5.35 4.18
C ILE A 159 -4.33 5.69 5.37
N ARG A 160 -4.84 5.53 6.59
CA ARG A 160 -4.00 5.44 7.78
C ARG A 160 -4.18 4.07 8.46
N ILE A 161 -3.16 3.62 9.19
CA ILE A 161 -3.20 2.36 9.92
C ILE A 161 -2.96 2.63 11.39
N TYR A 162 -3.92 2.27 12.26
CA TYR A 162 -3.78 2.48 13.70
C TYR A 162 -2.59 1.72 14.29
N PHE A 163 -1.74 2.43 15.04
CA PHE A 163 -0.57 1.87 15.68
C PHE A 163 -0.91 1.23 17.03
N ASP A 164 -1.75 0.21 17.01
CA ASP A 164 -2.11 -0.59 18.18
C ASP A 164 -2.48 -2.03 17.77
N LYS A 165 -3.03 -2.81 18.69
CA LYS A 165 -3.45 -4.21 18.47
C LYS A 165 -4.56 -4.36 17.40
N ARG A 166 -5.28 -3.29 17.11
CA ARG A 166 -6.33 -3.28 16.09
C ARG A 166 -5.75 -3.30 14.68
N GLN A 167 -4.69 -2.53 14.42
CA GLN A 167 -4.08 -2.35 13.10
C GLN A 167 -5.12 -2.09 12.00
N THR A 168 -6.22 -1.43 12.38
CA THR A 168 -7.34 -1.20 11.50
C THR A 168 -6.96 -0.12 10.48
N LEU A 169 -7.36 -0.34 9.23
CA LEU A 169 -7.20 0.63 8.15
C LEU A 169 -8.38 1.59 8.15
N ASP A 170 -8.09 2.87 8.13
CA ASP A 170 -9.03 3.97 8.13
C ASP A 170 -8.86 4.83 6.88
N LEU A 171 -9.90 5.55 6.45
CA LEU A 171 -10.02 6.08 5.11
C LEU A 171 -10.09 7.60 5.08
N TYR A 172 -9.30 8.19 4.20
CA TYR A 172 -9.37 9.59 3.83
C TYR A 172 -10.04 9.75 2.46
N GLY A 173 -11.26 10.26 2.42
CA GLY A 173 -12.01 10.49 1.19
C GLY A 173 -11.63 11.80 0.50
N LYS A 174 -11.38 11.75 -0.80
CA LYS A 174 -10.95 12.91 -1.62
C LYS A 174 -12.12 13.44 -2.47
N PHE A 175 -12.07 14.73 -2.81
CA PHE A 175 -12.93 15.31 -3.83
C PHE A 175 -12.27 15.31 -5.21
N GLN A 176 -10.96 15.49 -5.28
CA GLN A 176 -10.19 15.64 -6.51
C GLN A 176 -9.01 14.66 -6.53
N LYS A 177 -8.53 14.34 -7.74
CA LYS A 177 -7.31 13.53 -7.93
C LYS A 177 -6.08 14.37 -7.63
N ARG A 178 -5.53 14.24 -6.43
CA ARG A 178 -4.28 14.89 -6.01
C ARG A 178 -3.77 14.27 -4.72
N LEU A 179 -2.51 14.55 -4.37
CA LEU A 179 -1.96 14.25 -3.05
C LEU A 179 -2.46 15.30 -2.04
N GLU A 180 -2.86 14.88 -0.85
CA GLU A 180 -3.48 15.75 0.15
C GLU A 180 -2.95 15.55 1.57
N LEU A 181 -2.40 14.35 1.91
CA LEU A 181 -2.06 14.01 3.28
C LEU A 181 -0.93 14.86 3.85
N GLU A 182 0.06 15.22 3.06
CA GLU A 182 1.11 16.17 3.49
C GLU A 182 0.52 17.50 3.98
N ALA A 183 -0.50 17.99 3.29
CA ALA A 183 -1.14 19.26 3.61
C ALA A 183 -2.15 19.16 4.76
N THR A 184 -2.91 18.05 4.85
CA THR A 184 -4.02 17.89 5.79
C THR A 184 -3.66 17.10 7.03
N GLN A 185 -2.66 16.22 6.93
CA GLN A 185 -2.27 15.28 7.98
C GLN A 185 -3.49 14.52 8.52
N PHE A 186 -4.32 14.04 7.61
CA PHE A 186 -5.58 13.34 7.87
C PHE A 186 -6.69 14.20 8.56
N TYR A 187 -6.37 15.39 9.04
CA TYR A 187 -7.30 16.28 9.75
C TYR A 187 -7.46 17.60 9.02
N THR A 188 -8.42 17.66 8.15
CA THR A 188 -8.67 18.79 7.24
C THR A 188 -9.24 19.98 7.97
N SER A 189 -8.60 21.15 7.84
CA SER A 189 -9.09 22.40 8.39
C SER A 189 -10.29 22.93 7.60
N ALA A 190 -11.05 23.88 8.20
CA ALA A 190 -12.20 24.48 7.54
C ALA A 190 -11.83 25.20 6.22
N ASP A 191 -10.65 25.82 6.16
CA ASP A 191 -10.19 26.51 4.94
C ASP A 191 -9.74 25.51 3.86
N GLN A 192 -9.10 24.41 4.24
CA GLN A 192 -8.79 23.32 3.32
C GLN A 192 -10.07 22.67 2.76
N LYS A 193 -11.10 22.44 3.59
CA LYS A 193 -12.41 21.95 3.12
C LYS A 193 -13.03 22.90 2.08
N LYS A 194 -13.00 24.22 2.31
CA LYS A 194 -13.45 25.22 1.33
C LYS A 194 -12.63 25.19 0.03
N ALA A 195 -11.35 24.83 0.12
CA ALA A 195 -10.47 24.65 -1.03
C ALA A 195 -10.63 23.27 -1.72
N GLY A 196 -11.62 22.48 -1.31
CA GLY A 196 -11.94 21.18 -1.91
C GLY A 196 -10.99 20.05 -1.51
N TYR A 197 -10.35 20.13 -0.33
CA TYR A 197 -9.65 19.01 0.26
C TYR A 197 -10.64 18.02 0.87
N GLY A 198 -10.28 16.74 0.81
CA GLY A 198 -11.03 15.66 1.46
C GLY A 198 -10.93 15.68 2.98
N ASP A 199 -11.42 14.62 3.60
CA ASP A 199 -11.39 14.46 5.06
C ASP A 199 -11.51 12.97 5.44
N ASP A 200 -11.45 12.68 6.75
CA ASP A 200 -11.83 11.40 7.33
C ASP A 200 -13.30 11.06 6.95
N VAL A 201 -13.53 9.86 6.42
CA VAL A 201 -14.85 9.45 5.89
C VAL A 201 -15.41 8.19 6.54
N LEU A 202 -14.71 7.60 7.51
CA LEU A 202 -15.13 6.32 8.09
C LEU A 202 -14.76 6.18 9.57
N TRP A 203 -15.72 5.86 10.41
CA TRP A 203 -15.47 5.39 11.78
C TRP A 203 -15.27 3.89 11.81
N VAL A 204 -14.05 3.45 12.06
CA VAL A 204 -13.68 2.02 11.99
C VAL A 204 -13.75 1.26 13.33
N GLY A 205 -13.60 1.93 14.46
CA GLY A 205 -13.68 1.30 15.80
C GLY A 205 -12.80 0.06 15.95
N ASN A 206 -13.41 -1.05 16.38
CA ASN A 206 -12.75 -2.35 16.55
C ASN A 206 -13.01 -3.32 15.38
N THR A 207 -13.58 -2.86 14.29
CA THR A 207 -13.87 -3.66 13.09
C THR A 207 -12.62 -3.94 12.27
N PHE A 208 -12.76 -4.62 11.14
CA PHE A 208 -11.66 -4.74 10.18
C PHE A 208 -11.32 -3.42 9.45
N GLY A 209 -12.22 -2.40 9.51
CA GLY A 209 -12.08 -1.22 8.66
C GLY A 209 -12.00 -1.64 7.19
N LEU A 210 -10.91 -1.28 6.50
CA LEU A 210 -10.63 -1.71 5.14
C LEU A 210 -9.60 -2.85 5.14
N GLY A 211 -10.01 -4.07 5.52
CA GLY A 211 -9.17 -5.24 5.30
C GLY A 211 -8.08 -5.51 6.34
N ALA A 212 -8.21 -5.05 7.57
CA ALA A 212 -7.24 -5.38 8.61
C ALA A 212 -7.12 -6.89 8.80
N PHE A 213 -5.87 -7.38 8.87
CA PHE A 213 -5.61 -8.77 9.20
C PHE A 213 -5.80 -9.02 10.71
N ARG A 214 -6.35 -10.19 11.08
CA ARG A 214 -6.65 -10.60 12.46
C ARG A 214 -6.33 -12.07 12.67
N GLY A 215 -6.19 -12.48 13.94
CA GLY A 215 -6.26 -13.88 14.31
C GLY A 215 -7.68 -14.43 14.18
N TRP A 216 -7.80 -15.76 14.34
CA TRP A 216 -9.06 -16.49 14.39
C TRP A 216 -9.01 -17.51 15.52
N ASP A 217 -9.97 -17.49 16.43
CA ASP A 217 -10.01 -18.42 17.57
C ASP A 217 -10.89 -19.67 17.32
N GLY A 218 -11.36 -19.83 16.08
CA GLY A 218 -12.31 -20.88 15.68
C GLY A 218 -13.76 -20.42 15.67
N LYS A 219 -14.05 -19.20 16.16
CA LYS A 219 -15.39 -18.65 16.25
C LYS A 219 -15.48 -17.19 15.83
N GLU A 220 -14.51 -16.35 16.25
CA GLU A 220 -14.52 -14.92 15.99
C GLU A 220 -13.10 -14.37 15.74
N PRO A 221 -13.01 -13.22 15.06
CA PRO A 221 -11.74 -12.52 14.87
C PRO A 221 -11.13 -12.09 16.20
N THR A 222 -9.80 -12.27 16.34
CA THR A 222 -9.03 -11.82 17.50
C THR A 222 -8.05 -10.73 17.13
N MET A 223 -7.78 -9.83 18.08
CA MET A 223 -6.77 -8.78 17.88
C MET A 223 -5.37 -9.37 17.79
N ILE A 224 -4.44 -8.63 17.20
CA ILE A 224 -3.01 -8.99 17.18
C ILE A 224 -2.39 -8.65 18.54
N ASP A 225 -2.68 -9.51 19.52
CA ASP A 225 -2.32 -9.35 20.93
C ASP A 225 -2.38 -10.71 21.65
N PRO A 226 -1.47 -11.01 22.61
CA PRO A 226 -0.30 -10.20 22.95
C PRO A 226 0.87 -10.37 21.97
N VAL A 227 1.68 -9.33 21.85
CA VAL A 227 2.95 -9.33 21.11
C VAL A 227 4.09 -8.91 22.04
N LYS A 228 5.33 -9.27 21.71
CA LYS A 228 6.51 -8.77 22.41
C LYS A 228 6.79 -7.31 22.06
N ASN A 229 6.86 -7.03 20.76
CA ASN A 229 7.05 -5.68 20.21
C ASN A 229 6.16 -5.51 18.97
N ARG A 230 5.78 -4.24 18.74
CA ARG A 230 5.11 -3.80 17.51
C ARG A 230 5.86 -2.65 16.89
N THR A 231 6.07 -2.73 15.58
CA THR A 231 6.71 -1.69 14.78
C THR A 231 5.78 -1.24 13.66
N GLN A 232 5.71 0.06 13.40
CA GLN A 232 5.30 0.58 12.09
C GLN A 232 6.49 1.25 11.43
N ARG A 233 6.62 1.11 10.11
CA ARG A 233 7.67 1.76 9.33
C ARG A 233 7.22 2.10 7.92
N VAL A 234 7.80 3.16 7.36
CA VAL A 234 7.74 3.46 5.94
C VAL A 234 9.01 2.91 5.29
N VAL A 235 8.84 1.99 4.34
CA VAL A 235 9.91 1.38 3.58
C VAL A 235 10.18 2.19 2.32
N SER A 236 9.12 2.67 1.66
CA SER A 236 9.23 3.47 0.44
C SER A 236 8.24 4.64 0.45
N TYR A 237 8.73 5.82 0.08
CA TYR A 237 7.97 7.08 0.10
C TYR A 237 7.44 7.51 -1.29
N GLY A 238 7.79 6.82 -2.33
CA GLY A 238 7.44 7.21 -3.71
C GLY A 238 8.67 7.39 -4.59
N PRO A 239 8.51 7.89 -5.84
CA PRO A 239 7.38 8.66 -6.37
C PRO A 239 6.22 7.86 -7.00
N LEU A 240 6.38 6.54 -7.27
CA LEU A 240 5.41 5.74 -8.02
C LEU A 240 4.64 4.74 -7.15
N ARG A 241 5.22 4.34 -6.02
CA ARG A 241 4.55 3.53 -5.01
C ARG A 241 5.06 3.88 -3.62
N THR A 242 4.18 3.75 -2.63
CA THR A 242 4.57 3.71 -1.22
C THR A 242 4.54 2.29 -0.71
N ILE A 243 5.45 1.97 0.20
CA ILE A 243 5.47 0.69 0.92
C ILE A 243 5.55 1.00 2.40
N VAL A 244 4.57 0.53 3.15
CA VAL A 244 4.53 0.65 4.62
C VAL A 244 4.40 -0.73 5.24
N GLU A 245 4.97 -0.92 6.42
CA GLU A 245 4.95 -2.21 7.10
C GLU A 245 4.55 -2.08 8.56
N ILE A 246 3.84 -3.11 9.02
CA ILE A 246 3.62 -3.40 10.43
C ILE A 246 4.35 -4.69 10.75
N ILE A 247 5.17 -4.69 11.80
CA ILE A 247 5.92 -5.86 12.25
C ILE A 247 5.51 -6.17 13.68
N ASP A 248 4.92 -7.33 13.89
CA ASP A 248 4.55 -7.87 15.18
C ASP A 248 5.50 -9.00 15.55
N GLN A 249 6.35 -8.76 16.55
CA GLN A 249 7.29 -9.75 17.04
C GLN A 249 6.71 -10.49 18.25
N GLY A 250 6.80 -11.82 18.19
CA GLY A 250 6.38 -12.67 19.30
C GLY A 250 4.87 -12.69 19.53
N TRP A 251 4.08 -12.55 18.47
CA TRP A 251 2.62 -12.65 18.58
C TRP A 251 2.21 -14.05 19.06
N GLN A 252 1.45 -14.06 20.16
CA GLN A 252 0.85 -15.25 20.73
C GLN A 252 -0.51 -15.49 20.07
N TYR A 253 -0.52 -15.95 18.80
CA TYR A 253 -1.78 -16.11 18.10
C TYR A 253 -2.60 -17.27 18.68
N PRO A 254 -3.93 -17.13 18.79
CA PRO A 254 -4.79 -18.20 19.23
C PRO A 254 -4.80 -19.31 18.16
N SER A 255 -4.48 -20.54 18.55
CA SER A 255 -4.58 -21.69 17.65
C SER A 255 -5.69 -22.60 18.14
N ALA A 256 -6.71 -22.80 17.33
CA ALA A 256 -7.75 -23.79 17.59
C ALA A 256 -7.21 -25.24 17.63
N ILE A 257 -6.03 -25.46 17.07
CA ILE A 257 -5.43 -26.80 16.87
C ILE A 257 -4.37 -27.14 17.94
N SER A 258 -3.68 -26.14 18.49
CA SER A 258 -2.65 -26.35 19.50
C SER A 258 -3.01 -25.65 20.80
N HIS A 259 -3.08 -26.41 21.87
CA HIS A 259 -3.33 -25.89 23.24
C HIS A 259 -2.14 -25.10 23.82
N GLN A 260 -1.05 -24.90 23.04
CA GLN A 260 0.08 -24.08 23.43
C GLN A 260 0.24 -22.92 22.46
N PRO A 261 0.13 -21.67 22.92
CA PRO A 261 0.42 -20.52 22.08
C PRO A 261 1.89 -20.54 21.68
N SER A 262 2.13 -20.60 20.38
CA SER A 262 3.48 -20.50 19.86
C SER A 262 3.70 -19.12 19.27
N ALA A 263 4.67 -18.38 19.86
CA ALA A 263 5.02 -17.05 19.40
C ALA A 263 5.50 -17.07 17.93
N VAL A 264 4.96 -16.17 17.11
CA VAL A 264 5.36 -15.96 15.72
C VAL A 264 5.76 -14.52 15.48
N ASN A 265 6.64 -14.29 14.52
CA ASN A 265 6.86 -12.96 13.99
C ASN A 265 6.08 -12.83 12.68
N MET A 266 5.37 -11.73 12.55
CA MET A 266 4.54 -11.41 11.40
C MET A 266 4.92 -10.04 10.87
N THR A 267 4.96 -9.90 9.55
CA THR A 267 5.06 -8.61 8.87
C THR A 267 3.87 -8.47 7.94
N ILE A 268 3.15 -7.37 8.04
CA ILE A 268 2.12 -6.99 7.08
C ILE A 268 2.67 -5.82 6.28
N ARG A 269 2.75 -6.01 4.96
CA ARG A 269 3.20 -4.99 4.00
C ARG A 269 2.00 -4.48 3.22
N TYR A 270 1.90 -3.17 3.12
CA TYR A 270 0.91 -2.47 2.32
C TYR A 270 1.62 -1.72 1.21
N THR A 271 1.23 -1.98 -0.05
CA THR A 271 1.80 -1.29 -1.21
C THR A 271 0.71 -0.53 -1.95
N GLN A 272 0.86 0.79 -2.04
CA GLN A 272 -0.04 1.67 -2.78
C GLN A 272 0.67 2.20 -4.02
N TYR A 273 0.10 1.96 -5.20
CA TYR A 273 0.66 2.44 -6.47
C TYR A 273 -0.02 3.72 -6.94
N ALA A 274 0.74 4.56 -7.63
CA ALA A 274 0.24 5.74 -8.32
C ALA A 274 -0.82 5.37 -9.37
N GLY A 275 -1.89 6.16 -9.43
CA GLY A 275 -3.02 5.92 -10.31
C GLY A 275 -3.93 4.76 -9.91
N HIS A 276 -3.61 4.04 -8.82
CA HIS A 276 -4.38 2.93 -8.31
C HIS A 276 -5.25 3.30 -7.11
N ARG A 277 -6.43 2.70 -7.08
CA ARG A 277 -7.39 2.79 -5.97
C ARG A 277 -7.24 1.63 -4.99
N ASP A 278 -6.70 0.51 -5.47
CA ASP A 278 -6.44 -0.67 -4.66
C ASP A 278 -5.06 -0.60 -3.98
N THR A 279 -5.00 -1.24 -2.81
CA THR A 279 -3.77 -1.43 -2.04
C THR A 279 -3.49 -2.93 -1.95
N ASP A 280 -2.26 -3.33 -2.23
CA ASP A 280 -1.79 -4.69 -2.02
C ASP A 280 -1.50 -4.90 -0.54
N VAL A 281 -1.92 -6.04 -0.01
CA VAL A 281 -1.67 -6.46 1.36
C VAL A 281 -1.00 -7.82 1.35
N ASP A 282 0.25 -7.86 1.81
CA ASP A 282 1.05 -9.07 1.94
C ASP A 282 1.34 -9.36 3.40
N VAL A 283 0.98 -10.55 3.86
CA VAL A 283 1.22 -11.01 5.24
C VAL A 283 2.28 -12.10 5.22
N PHE A 284 3.40 -11.84 5.86
CA PHE A 284 4.54 -12.74 5.95
C PHE A 284 4.73 -13.26 7.37
N PHE A 285 5.06 -14.53 7.50
CA PHE A 285 5.41 -15.15 8.78
C PHE A 285 6.84 -15.69 8.76
N ASN A 286 7.51 -15.64 9.90
CA ASN A 286 8.88 -16.16 10.03
C ASN A 286 8.98 -17.69 9.98
N ARG A 287 7.84 -18.40 9.97
CA ARG A 287 7.77 -19.86 9.87
C ARG A 287 6.53 -20.29 9.10
N ASP A 288 6.47 -21.56 8.74
CA ASP A 288 5.31 -22.20 8.13
C ASP A 288 4.11 -22.16 9.09
N MET A 289 2.96 -21.67 8.58
CA MET A 289 1.70 -21.53 9.30
C MET A 289 0.65 -22.50 8.77
N LYS A 290 1.07 -23.63 8.19
CA LYS A 290 0.15 -24.64 7.65
C LYS A 290 -0.82 -25.14 8.73
N GLY A 291 -2.11 -25.08 8.41
CA GLY A 291 -3.19 -25.47 9.32
C GLY A 291 -3.61 -24.38 10.31
N ALA A 292 -2.92 -23.23 10.35
CA ALA A 292 -3.39 -22.07 11.08
C ALA A 292 -4.46 -21.32 10.29
N GLU A 293 -5.47 -20.83 10.98
CA GLU A 293 -6.54 -20.01 10.44
C GLU A 293 -6.44 -18.59 10.99
N PHE A 294 -6.73 -17.64 10.13
CA PHE A 294 -6.73 -16.21 10.42
C PHE A 294 -8.02 -15.60 9.89
N SER A 295 -8.19 -14.31 10.08
CA SER A 295 -9.35 -13.61 9.55
C SER A 295 -8.98 -12.26 8.95
N THR A 296 -9.78 -11.83 7.99
CA THR A 296 -9.79 -10.48 7.43
C THR A 296 -11.19 -10.18 6.90
N GLY A 297 -11.42 -8.97 6.41
CA GLY A 297 -12.72 -8.58 5.89
C GLY A 297 -12.84 -7.07 5.79
N ILE A 298 -14.05 -6.58 5.63
CA ILE A 298 -14.36 -5.15 5.65
C ILE A 298 -15.42 -4.86 6.69
N ILE A 299 -15.41 -3.62 7.19
CA ILE A 299 -16.44 -3.15 8.11
C ILE A 299 -17.83 -3.24 7.47
N ASN A 300 -18.84 -3.65 8.25
CA ASN A 300 -20.24 -3.52 7.90
C ASN A 300 -20.67 -2.08 8.22
N VAL A 301 -20.55 -1.18 7.23
CA VAL A 301 -21.07 0.18 7.35
C VAL A 301 -22.57 0.11 7.57
N LYS A 302 -23.07 0.79 8.59
CA LYS A 302 -24.46 0.69 9.03
C LYS A 302 -25.46 0.85 7.88
N GLY A 303 -26.29 -0.19 7.69
CA GLY A 303 -27.30 -0.20 6.63
C GLY A 303 -26.73 -0.27 5.22
N SER A 304 -25.50 -0.75 5.06
CA SER A 304 -24.87 -0.90 3.76
C SER A 304 -25.53 -1.96 2.88
N GLU A 305 -25.48 -1.72 1.56
CA GLU A 305 -25.72 -2.76 0.56
C GLU A 305 -24.47 -3.63 0.45
N GLU A 306 -24.66 -4.95 0.43
CA GLU A 306 -23.58 -5.93 0.27
C GLU A 306 -23.54 -6.49 -1.15
N PHE A 307 -22.34 -6.77 -1.63
CA PHE A 307 -22.06 -7.57 -2.80
C PHE A 307 -21.02 -8.64 -2.45
N SER A 308 -21.30 -9.90 -2.79
CA SER A 308 -20.31 -10.98 -2.77
C SER A 308 -20.47 -11.83 -4.03
N ASP A 309 -19.37 -12.21 -4.66
CA ASP A 309 -19.36 -13.16 -5.76
C ASP A 309 -19.14 -14.61 -5.30
N LYS A 310 -18.99 -14.83 -3.98
CA LYS A 310 -18.69 -16.13 -3.37
C LYS A 310 -17.39 -16.78 -3.88
N LYS A 311 -16.49 -15.97 -4.42
CA LYS A 311 -15.20 -16.40 -5.00
C LYS A 311 -14.05 -15.50 -4.58
N GLY A 312 -14.22 -14.77 -3.46
CA GLY A 312 -13.19 -13.95 -2.84
C GLY A 312 -13.39 -12.44 -2.98
N LEU A 313 -14.26 -11.96 -3.86
CA LEU A 313 -14.63 -10.55 -3.90
C LEU A 313 -15.85 -10.31 -3.01
N ARG A 314 -15.67 -9.51 -1.96
CA ARG A 314 -16.75 -9.04 -1.09
C ARG A 314 -16.67 -7.54 -0.93
N ALA A 315 -17.81 -6.86 -0.96
CA ALA A 315 -17.86 -5.42 -0.96
C ALA A 315 -19.12 -4.90 -0.27
N CYS A 316 -19.09 -3.63 0.14
CA CYS A 316 -20.27 -2.93 0.62
C CYS A 316 -20.30 -1.49 0.09
N TRP A 317 -21.50 -0.88 0.16
CA TRP A 317 -21.74 0.53 -0.08
C TRP A 317 -22.66 1.04 1.02
N GLY A 318 -22.20 1.96 1.83
CA GLY A 318 -22.97 2.40 3.01
C GLY A 318 -22.68 3.84 3.42
N THR A 319 -23.55 4.36 4.29
CA THR A 319 -23.52 5.75 4.74
C THR A 319 -23.59 5.82 6.27
N ASP A 320 -22.52 6.30 6.91
CA ASP A 320 -22.48 6.47 8.37
C ASP A 320 -21.64 7.70 8.75
N TYR A 321 -21.55 7.98 10.03
CA TYR A 321 -20.72 9.06 10.55
C TYR A 321 -19.25 8.62 10.60
N PRO A 322 -18.30 9.49 10.22
CA PRO A 322 -16.87 9.20 10.33
C PRO A 322 -16.34 9.39 11.76
N SER A 323 -17.20 9.75 12.70
CA SER A 323 -16.85 10.03 14.08
C SER A 323 -18.01 9.71 15.02
N THR A 324 -17.70 9.52 16.31
CA THR A 324 -18.71 9.44 17.38
C THR A 324 -19.39 10.79 17.67
N ASP A 325 -18.79 11.90 17.25
CA ASP A 325 -19.37 13.25 17.34
C ASP A 325 -20.29 13.52 16.14
N THR A 326 -21.53 13.05 16.24
CA THR A 326 -22.55 13.20 15.19
C THR A 326 -23.13 14.61 15.08
N VAL A 327 -22.77 15.52 15.99
CA VAL A 327 -23.16 16.94 15.93
C VAL A 327 -22.20 17.72 15.03
N LYS A 328 -20.91 17.44 15.14
CA LYS A 328 -19.85 18.11 14.38
C LYS A 328 -19.70 17.54 12.97
N TRP A 329 -19.93 16.24 12.79
CA TRP A 329 -19.65 15.53 11.55
C TRP A 329 -20.94 15.20 10.79
N SER A 330 -20.89 15.36 9.47
CA SER A 330 -21.94 14.85 8.57
C SER A 330 -21.72 13.37 8.28
N ARG A 331 -22.77 12.70 7.83
CA ARG A 331 -22.67 11.33 7.34
C ARG A 331 -21.93 11.29 6.01
N GLU A 332 -21.07 10.33 5.87
CA GLU A 332 -20.27 10.07 4.68
C GLU A 332 -20.67 8.74 4.04
N THR A 333 -20.64 8.68 2.72
CA THR A 333 -20.95 7.46 1.97
C THR A 333 -19.68 6.90 1.37
N VAL A 334 -19.40 5.62 1.66
CA VAL A 334 -18.20 4.93 1.17
C VAL A 334 -18.57 3.59 0.53
N GLY A 335 -17.80 3.23 -0.49
CA GLY A 335 -17.77 1.90 -1.06
C GLY A 335 -16.47 1.20 -0.63
N LEU A 336 -16.56 0.03 -0.03
CA LEU A 336 -15.40 -0.78 0.35
C LEU A 336 -15.41 -2.11 -0.40
N GLY A 337 -14.22 -2.66 -0.64
CA GLY A 337 -14.07 -3.97 -1.25
C GLY A 337 -12.80 -4.68 -0.81
N ILE A 338 -12.86 -5.99 -0.75
CA ILE A 338 -11.73 -6.88 -0.52
C ILE A 338 -11.76 -8.00 -1.55
N LEU A 339 -10.59 -8.34 -2.09
CA LEU A 339 -10.40 -9.46 -3.02
C LEU A 339 -9.33 -10.39 -2.47
N ILE A 340 -9.73 -11.60 -2.11
CA ILE A 340 -8.86 -12.64 -1.57
C ILE A 340 -8.77 -13.77 -2.61
N PRO A 341 -7.56 -14.21 -3.01
CA PRO A 341 -7.42 -15.39 -3.87
C PRO A 341 -8.05 -16.63 -3.25
N GLN A 342 -8.80 -17.40 -4.04
CA GLN A 342 -9.61 -18.52 -3.55
C GLN A 342 -8.83 -19.58 -2.77
N GLN A 343 -7.56 -19.82 -3.10
CA GLN A 343 -6.71 -20.78 -2.39
C GLN A 343 -6.48 -20.41 -0.92
N HIS A 344 -6.61 -19.12 -0.57
CA HIS A 344 -6.45 -18.63 0.79
C HIS A 344 -7.75 -18.60 1.60
N ILE A 345 -8.91 -18.83 0.98
CA ILE A 345 -10.20 -18.79 1.66
C ILE A 345 -10.51 -20.14 2.30
N VAL A 346 -10.81 -20.10 3.59
CA VAL A 346 -11.40 -21.23 4.32
C VAL A 346 -12.91 -21.11 4.28
N SER A 347 -13.44 -19.95 4.67
CA SER A 347 -14.88 -19.65 4.63
C SER A 347 -15.14 -18.16 4.43
N GLU A 348 -16.28 -17.85 3.84
CA GLU A 348 -16.89 -16.52 3.86
C GLU A 348 -17.96 -16.53 4.96
N GLU A 349 -17.72 -15.78 6.02
CA GLU A 349 -18.58 -15.78 7.19
C GLU A 349 -19.90 -15.05 6.93
N PRO A 350 -20.98 -15.46 7.59
CA PRO A 350 -22.21 -14.69 7.61
C PRO A 350 -21.95 -13.25 8.07
N VAL A 351 -22.68 -12.31 7.48
CA VAL A 351 -22.60 -10.91 7.90
C VAL A 351 -23.00 -10.78 9.38
N ASN A 352 -22.22 -10.02 10.13
CA ASN A 352 -22.57 -9.63 11.48
C ASN A 352 -22.69 -8.11 11.60
N LYS A 353 -23.02 -7.61 12.79
CA LYS A 353 -23.22 -6.16 13.02
C LYS A 353 -21.97 -5.32 12.75
N ASP A 354 -20.78 -5.90 12.82
CA ASP A 354 -19.51 -5.21 12.77
C ASP A 354 -18.78 -5.41 11.42
N ASN A 355 -18.91 -6.60 10.80
CA ASN A 355 -18.02 -6.98 9.71
C ASN A 355 -18.68 -7.89 8.66
N TYR A 356 -18.13 -7.79 7.44
CA TYR A 356 -18.16 -8.76 6.37
C TYR A 356 -16.83 -9.52 6.38
N ALA A 357 -16.79 -10.67 7.05
CA ALA A 357 -15.56 -11.39 7.37
C ALA A 357 -15.29 -12.57 6.45
N TYR A 358 -14.01 -12.91 6.32
CA TYR A 358 -13.49 -14.18 5.80
C TYR A 358 -12.61 -14.84 6.85
N VAL A 359 -12.69 -16.17 6.94
CA VAL A 359 -11.62 -16.97 7.53
C VAL A 359 -10.64 -17.35 6.44
N VAL A 360 -9.36 -17.15 6.70
CA VAL A 360 -8.31 -17.31 5.70
C VAL A 360 -7.17 -18.18 6.23
N LYS A 361 -6.41 -18.76 5.31
CA LYS A 361 -5.20 -19.54 5.56
C LYS A 361 -4.04 -19.05 4.72
N THR A 362 -2.84 -19.30 5.18
CA THR A 362 -1.62 -19.00 4.44
C THR A 362 -1.27 -20.08 3.43
N ASP A 363 -0.48 -19.71 2.42
CA ASP A 363 0.31 -20.63 1.63
C ASP A 363 1.71 -20.67 2.25
N ASN A 364 1.97 -21.69 3.09
CA ASN A 364 3.17 -21.82 3.93
C ASN A 364 3.39 -20.62 4.87
N ARG A 365 4.13 -19.60 4.40
CA ARG A 365 4.53 -18.42 5.18
C ARG A 365 3.91 -17.12 4.70
N HIS A 366 3.08 -17.17 3.67
CA HIS A 366 2.59 -15.98 2.99
C HIS A 366 1.09 -16.06 2.71
N LEU A 367 0.45 -14.90 2.78
CA LEU A 367 -0.91 -14.65 2.35
C LEU A 367 -0.95 -13.29 1.67
N ALA A 368 -1.55 -13.20 0.50
CA ALA A 368 -1.74 -11.94 -0.19
C ALA A 368 -3.23 -11.70 -0.50
N TYR A 369 -3.67 -10.46 -0.41
CA TYR A 369 -4.99 -10.00 -0.83
C TYR A 369 -4.94 -8.53 -1.23
N LYS A 370 -6.04 -8.02 -1.80
CA LYS A 370 -6.16 -6.61 -2.15
C LYS A 370 -7.36 -5.99 -1.46
N VAL A 371 -7.21 -4.74 -1.08
CA VAL A 371 -8.29 -3.90 -0.55
C VAL A 371 -8.50 -2.70 -1.45
N VAL A 372 -9.72 -2.18 -1.49
CA VAL A 372 -10.07 -1.09 -2.38
C VAL A 372 -11.26 -0.31 -1.82
N TYR A 373 -11.26 1.01 -2.00
CA TYR A 373 -12.39 1.81 -1.57
C TYR A 373 -12.62 3.04 -2.46
N CYS A 374 -13.76 3.67 -2.29
CA CYS A 374 -14.10 4.99 -2.81
C CYS A 374 -14.96 5.76 -1.79
N SER A 375 -14.95 7.08 -1.92
CA SER A 375 -15.92 7.97 -1.25
C SER A 375 -16.89 8.51 -2.29
N ALA A 376 -18.17 8.62 -1.96
CA ALA A 376 -19.16 9.24 -2.84
C ALA A 376 -18.92 10.74 -3.06
N ASN A 377 -18.02 11.36 -2.31
CA ASN A 377 -17.60 12.75 -2.48
C ASN A 377 -16.69 12.97 -3.70
N GLU A 378 -16.09 11.90 -4.22
CA GLU A 378 -15.15 11.97 -5.34
C GLU A 378 -15.83 12.48 -6.62
N THR A 379 -15.34 13.58 -7.21
CA THR A 379 -15.84 14.07 -8.51
C THR A 379 -15.47 13.13 -9.67
N PHE A 380 -14.55 12.21 -9.44
CA PHE A 380 -14.00 11.25 -10.40
C PHE A 380 -14.36 9.79 -10.07
N GLY A 381 -15.12 9.57 -9.00
CA GLY A 381 -15.42 8.25 -8.44
C GLY A 381 -16.82 7.75 -8.75
N PHE A 382 -17.40 7.06 -7.79
CA PHE A 382 -18.71 6.40 -7.90
C PHE A 382 -19.70 7.05 -6.94
N HIS A 383 -20.97 7.13 -7.38
CA HIS A 383 -22.02 7.80 -6.60
C HIS A 383 -23.20 6.87 -6.28
N SER A 384 -23.05 5.57 -6.58
CA SER A 384 -24.07 4.56 -6.26
C SER A 384 -23.44 3.18 -6.02
N ALA A 385 -24.12 2.36 -5.22
CA ALA A 385 -23.75 0.94 -5.02
C ALA A 385 -23.65 0.18 -6.35
N LYS A 386 -24.57 0.44 -7.27
CA LYS A 386 -24.60 -0.19 -8.59
C LYS A 386 -23.33 0.09 -9.39
N GLU A 387 -22.90 1.34 -9.46
CA GLU A 387 -21.67 1.73 -10.18
C GLU A 387 -20.44 1.10 -9.52
N TRP A 388 -20.35 1.18 -8.17
CA TRP A 388 -19.27 0.60 -7.39
C TRP A 388 -19.15 -0.91 -7.64
N PHE A 389 -20.22 -1.66 -7.46
CA PHE A 389 -20.20 -3.12 -7.63
C PHE A 389 -19.93 -3.55 -9.09
N GLN A 390 -20.39 -2.75 -10.07
CA GLN A 390 -20.09 -3.00 -11.48
C GLN A 390 -18.60 -2.78 -11.79
N TRP A 391 -18.01 -1.74 -11.24
CA TRP A 391 -16.58 -1.47 -11.39
C TRP A 391 -15.75 -2.57 -10.73
N LEU A 392 -16.09 -3.00 -9.52
CA LEU A 392 -15.40 -4.08 -8.81
C LEU A 392 -15.36 -5.39 -9.59
N LYS A 393 -16.43 -5.73 -10.32
CA LYS A 393 -16.46 -6.92 -11.20
C LYS A 393 -15.46 -6.80 -12.35
N THR A 394 -15.23 -5.59 -12.85
CA THR A 394 -14.24 -5.31 -13.90
C THR A 394 -12.83 -5.34 -13.33
N TRP A 395 -12.62 -4.63 -12.23
CA TRP A 395 -11.36 -4.60 -11.49
C TRP A 395 -10.88 -6.01 -11.12
N ARG A 396 -11.76 -6.86 -10.59
CA ARG A 396 -11.42 -8.26 -10.32
C ARG A 396 -10.85 -9.00 -11.54
N LYS A 397 -11.49 -8.86 -12.70
CA LYS A 397 -11.01 -9.48 -13.93
C LYS A 397 -9.63 -8.95 -14.35
N GLU A 398 -9.37 -7.68 -14.09
CA GLU A 398 -8.07 -7.07 -14.34
C GLU A 398 -7.00 -7.60 -13.40
N VAL A 399 -7.30 -7.74 -12.11
CA VAL A 399 -6.40 -8.34 -11.12
C VAL A 399 -6.08 -9.80 -11.46
N GLU A 400 -7.08 -10.60 -11.81
CA GLU A 400 -6.91 -12.01 -12.19
C GLU A 400 -6.14 -12.19 -13.51
N ALA A 401 -6.27 -11.25 -14.45
CA ALA A 401 -5.56 -11.28 -15.71
C ALA A 401 -4.18 -10.60 -15.60
N THR A 402 -3.30 -11.16 -14.80
CA THR A 402 -1.96 -10.61 -14.51
C THR A 402 -1.18 -10.29 -15.79
N VAL A 403 -0.59 -9.10 -15.84
CA VAL A 403 0.31 -8.68 -16.92
C VAL A 403 1.53 -9.62 -16.96
N LYS A 404 1.92 -10.01 -18.17
CA LYS A 404 3.09 -10.89 -18.37
C LYS A 404 4.33 -10.05 -18.56
N VAL A 405 5.26 -10.15 -17.63
CA VAL A 405 6.58 -9.51 -17.70
C VAL A 405 7.62 -10.56 -18.06
N LYS A 406 8.45 -10.27 -19.07
CA LYS A 406 9.55 -11.14 -19.49
C LYS A 406 10.82 -10.30 -19.62
N VAL A 407 11.84 -10.69 -18.89
CA VAL A 407 13.18 -10.12 -19.01
C VAL A 407 13.92 -10.87 -20.12
N ASN A 408 14.44 -10.13 -21.09
CA ASN A 408 15.31 -10.65 -22.14
C ASN A 408 16.69 -10.01 -21.90
N SER A 409 17.64 -10.75 -21.36
CA SER A 409 19.04 -10.29 -21.32
C SER A 409 19.62 -10.37 -22.73
N GLU A 410 20.23 -9.32 -23.21
CA GLU A 410 21.14 -9.45 -24.34
C GLU A 410 22.31 -10.34 -23.89
N LYS A 411 22.56 -11.41 -24.66
CA LYS A 411 23.69 -12.31 -24.42
C LYS A 411 24.99 -11.65 -24.86
#